data_7d35171c4e212366c8dc8c617de0b5e2
#
_entry.id   7d35171c4e212366c8dc8c617de0b5e2
#
_cell.length_a   1.000
_cell.length_b   1.000
_cell.length_c   1.000
_cell.angle_alpha   90.00
_cell.angle_beta   90.00
_cell.angle_gamma   90.00
#
_symmetry.space_group_name_H-M   'P 1'
#
loop_
_entity.id
_entity.type
_entity.pdbx_description
1 polymer ?
#
loop_
_entity_poly.entity_id
_entity_poly.type
_entity_poly.pdbx_seq_one_letter_code
_entity_poly.pdbx_strand_id
1 'polypeptide(L)'
;MYRYNNQSRFNNVMRSNRYRPILVILVIVAAAFLLLKLVGVGGLNETNFENQRNAKLRSEMQRAVAQTNTLSRLGATTTSNVLGKIRQYVHGVEVINDLNVSMFGEVGRLYQQSMFDNIYTVIDAYDAKLSSGQKVNDSLAELTAVVQTLDDRTSQIIGESGS
;
A
#
# COMPACT_ATOMS: atom_id res chain seq x y z
N MET A 1 -4.23 -87.06 10.90
CA MET A 1 -5.28 -86.23 10.40
C MET A 1 -5.18 -84.86 11.15
N TYR A 2 -4.40 -83.96 10.67
CA TYR A 2 -4.17 -82.65 11.32
C TYR A 2 -4.96 -81.55 10.58
N ARG A 3 -5.94 -80.95 11.26
CA ARG A 3 -6.65 -79.75 10.75
C ARG A 3 -5.86 -78.51 11.17
N TYR A 4 -5.29 -77.78 10.20
CA TYR A 4 -4.71 -76.47 10.39
C TYR A 4 -5.84 -75.44 10.46
N ASN A 5 -5.97 -74.80 11.64
CA ASN A 5 -6.93 -73.72 11.86
C ASN A 5 -6.20 -72.36 11.60
N ASN A 6 -6.43 -71.82 10.42
CA ASN A 6 -5.73 -70.62 9.94
C ASN A 6 -6.68 -69.43 9.97
N GLN A 7 -7.24 -69.08 11.12
CA GLN A 7 -8.15 -67.96 11.31
C GLN A 7 -7.74 -67.13 12.52
N SER A 8 -6.65 -66.35 12.45
CA SER A 8 -6.42 -65.28 13.44
C SER A 8 -5.27 -64.34 13.10
N ARG A 9 -5.12 -63.93 11.84
CA ARG A 9 -4.06 -62.92 11.51
C ARG A 9 -4.56 -61.59 10.91
N PHE A 10 -5.87 -61.36 10.80
CA PHE A 10 -6.37 -60.12 10.17
C PHE A 10 -6.91 -59.05 11.12
N ASN A 11 -6.95 -59.27 12.44
CA ASN A 11 -7.61 -58.34 13.37
C ASN A 11 -6.67 -57.44 14.19
N ASN A 12 -5.38 -57.40 13.90
CA ASN A 12 -4.42 -56.62 14.73
C ASN A 12 -3.87 -55.34 14.06
N VAL A 13 -4.39 -54.91 12.93
CA VAL A 13 -3.88 -53.66 12.26
C VAL A 13 -4.63 -52.41 12.71
N MET A 14 -5.76 -52.50 13.42
CA MET A 14 -6.55 -51.32 13.82
C MET A 14 -6.46 -50.97 15.32
N ARG A 15 -5.37 -51.22 15.97
CA ARG A 15 -5.18 -50.82 17.38
C ARG A 15 -3.94 -49.99 17.62
N SER A 16 -3.71 -48.95 16.80
CA SER A 16 -2.77 -47.90 17.16
C SER A 16 -3.54 -46.64 17.59
N ASN A 17 -3.93 -46.62 18.86
CA ASN A 17 -4.63 -45.52 19.53
C ASN A 17 -3.75 -44.24 19.59
N ARG A 18 -2.51 -44.31 19.10
CA ARG A 18 -1.55 -43.18 19.09
C ARG A 18 -1.80 -42.15 18.01
N TYR A 19 -2.46 -42.51 16.91
CA TYR A 19 -2.71 -41.55 15.79
C TYR A 19 -4.06 -40.81 15.90
N ARG A 20 -4.97 -41.28 16.75
CA ARG A 20 -6.26 -40.61 16.97
C ARG A 20 -6.11 -39.16 17.44
N PRO A 21 -5.27 -38.83 18.45
CA PRO A 21 -5.11 -37.43 18.86
C PRO A 21 -4.46 -36.57 17.77
N ILE A 22 -3.54 -37.13 16.99
CA ILE A 22 -2.88 -36.39 15.87
C ILE A 22 -3.90 -36.11 14.78
N LEU A 23 -4.75 -37.04 14.43
CA LEU A 23 -5.79 -36.89 13.40
C LEU A 23 -6.85 -35.87 13.84
N VAL A 24 -7.24 -35.88 15.12
CA VAL A 24 -8.16 -34.88 15.70
C VAL A 24 -7.55 -33.48 15.65
N ILE A 25 -6.27 -33.33 16.02
CA ILE A 25 -5.56 -32.03 15.94
C ILE A 25 -5.51 -31.55 14.49
N LEU A 26 -5.22 -32.41 13.53
CA LEU A 26 -5.13 -32.07 12.11
C LEU A 26 -6.49 -31.63 11.56
N VAL A 27 -7.58 -32.31 11.97
CA VAL A 27 -8.96 -31.91 11.61
C VAL A 27 -9.33 -30.55 12.23
N ILE A 28 -8.96 -30.30 13.48
CA ILE A 28 -9.21 -29.01 14.15
C ILE A 28 -8.43 -27.88 13.46
N VAL A 29 -7.16 -28.11 13.11
CA VAL A 29 -6.34 -27.13 12.38
C VAL A 29 -6.91 -26.86 10.99
N ALA A 30 -7.32 -27.90 10.25
CA ALA A 30 -7.95 -27.75 8.94
C ALA A 30 -9.30 -27.01 9.03
N ALA A 31 -10.12 -27.32 10.05
CA ALA A 31 -11.39 -26.64 10.30
C ALA A 31 -11.17 -25.16 10.69
N ALA A 32 -10.17 -24.87 11.54
CA ALA A 32 -9.78 -23.51 11.89
C ALA A 32 -9.30 -22.72 10.66
N PHE A 33 -8.52 -23.34 9.78
CA PHE A 33 -8.05 -22.73 8.52
C PHE A 33 -9.22 -22.46 7.54
N LEU A 34 -10.19 -23.38 7.46
CA LEU A 34 -11.42 -23.18 6.68
C LEU A 34 -12.30 -22.08 7.27
N LEU A 35 -12.44 -22.03 8.59
CA LEU A 35 -13.19 -20.97 9.27
C LEU A 35 -12.52 -19.61 9.08
N LEU A 36 -11.19 -19.52 9.15
CA LEU A 36 -10.44 -18.28 8.86
C LEU A 36 -10.65 -17.82 7.41
N LYS A 37 -10.74 -18.74 6.45
CA LYS A 37 -11.09 -18.41 5.05
C LYS A 37 -12.55 -18.00 4.89
N LEU A 38 -13.49 -18.64 5.59
CA LEU A 38 -14.92 -18.33 5.52
C LEU A 38 -15.29 -17.01 6.23
N VAL A 39 -14.59 -16.67 7.32
CA VAL A 39 -14.83 -15.43 8.09
C VAL A 39 -14.13 -14.23 7.47
N GLY A 40 -13.42 -14.42 6.34
CA GLY A 40 -12.78 -13.31 5.61
C GLY A 40 -11.60 -12.65 6.35
N VAL A 41 -11.03 -13.34 7.36
CA VAL A 41 -9.81 -12.85 8.06
C VAL A 41 -8.57 -12.94 7.15
N GLY A 42 -8.72 -13.49 5.94
CA GLY A 42 -7.69 -13.48 4.89
C GLY A 42 -8.15 -12.79 3.59
N GLY A 43 -9.39 -12.30 3.52
CA GLY A 43 -9.86 -11.43 2.46
C GLY A 43 -9.80 -10.00 2.99
N LEU A 44 -8.72 -9.26 2.69
CA LEU A 44 -8.85 -7.82 2.57
C LEU A 44 -10.06 -7.64 1.64
N ASN A 45 -11.15 -7.09 2.17
CA ASN A 45 -12.31 -6.76 1.36
C ASN A 45 -11.77 -5.73 0.36
N GLU A 46 -11.55 -6.14 -0.89
CA GLU A 46 -10.85 -5.34 -1.92
C GLU A 46 -11.42 -3.92 -1.97
N THR A 47 -12.75 -3.84 -1.88
CA THR A 47 -13.48 -2.58 -1.78
C THR A 47 -13.11 -1.74 -0.54
N ASN A 48 -12.89 -2.37 0.63
CA ASN A 48 -12.48 -1.65 1.83
C ASN A 48 -11.03 -1.15 1.73
N PHE A 49 -10.15 -1.96 1.13
CA PHE A 49 -8.77 -1.55 0.87
C PHE A 49 -8.74 -0.37 -0.10
N GLU A 50 -9.47 -0.44 -1.21
CA GLU A 50 -9.55 0.65 -2.19
C GLU A 50 -10.10 1.94 -1.59
N ASN A 51 -11.15 1.86 -0.81
CA ASN A 51 -11.72 3.02 -0.13
C ASN A 51 -10.73 3.67 0.83
N GLN A 52 -9.99 2.88 1.62
CA GLN A 52 -8.97 3.38 2.55
C GLN A 52 -7.78 3.96 1.78
N ARG A 53 -7.30 3.29 0.73
CA ARG A 53 -6.26 3.77 -0.17
C ARG A 53 -6.64 5.12 -0.76
N ASN A 54 -7.83 5.22 -1.35
CA ASN A 54 -8.31 6.42 -2.01
C ASN A 54 -8.50 7.59 -1.03
N ALA A 55 -9.02 7.31 0.18
CA ALA A 55 -9.13 8.30 1.24
C ALA A 55 -7.74 8.83 1.67
N LYS A 56 -6.75 7.94 1.78
CA LYS A 56 -5.39 8.30 2.15
C LYS A 56 -4.71 9.10 1.04
N LEU A 57 -4.80 8.65 -0.23
CA LEU A 57 -4.29 9.38 -1.38
C LEU A 57 -4.85 10.81 -1.42
N ARG A 58 -6.16 10.97 -1.32
CA ARG A 58 -6.83 12.27 -1.28
C ARG A 58 -6.29 13.14 -0.13
N SER A 59 -6.13 12.56 1.06
CA SER A 59 -5.64 13.31 2.23
C SER A 59 -4.21 13.81 2.04
N GLU A 60 -3.28 12.98 1.54
CA GLU A 60 -1.89 13.38 1.31
C GLU A 60 -1.80 14.44 0.20
N MET A 61 -2.54 14.27 -0.90
CA MET A 61 -2.56 15.25 -2.00
C MET A 61 -3.15 16.60 -1.59
N GLN A 62 -4.28 16.61 -0.88
CA GLN A 62 -4.86 17.86 -0.35
C GLN A 62 -3.87 18.62 0.54
N ARG A 63 -3.09 17.89 1.36
CA ARG A 63 -2.05 18.51 2.20
C ARG A 63 -0.89 19.04 1.36
N ALA A 64 -0.43 18.30 0.34
CA ALA A 64 0.63 18.77 -0.56
C ALA A 64 0.21 20.04 -1.28
N VAL A 65 -0.98 20.07 -1.91
CA VAL A 65 -1.54 21.23 -2.59
C VAL A 65 -1.71 22.42 -1.62
N ALA A 66 -2.26 22.18 -0.42
CA ALA A 66 -2.42 23.24 0.58
C ALA A 66 -1.07 23.87 0.99
N GLN A 67 -0.02 23.04 1.20
CA GLN A 67 1.32 23.57 1.50
C GLN A 67 1.91 24.34 0.31
N THR A 68 1.76 23.83 -0.91
CA THR A 68 2.24 24.53 -2.11
C THR A 68 1.60 25.93 -2.24
N ASN A 69 0.30 26.04 -1.97
CA ASN A 69 -0.42 27.31 -2.02
C ASN A 69 0.03 28.31 -0.92
N THR A 70 0.68 27.85 0.15
CA THR A 70 1.22 28.77 1.17
C THR A 70 2.56 29.38 0.80
N LEU A 71 3.33 28.77 -0.13
CA LEU A 71 4.70 29.18 -0.48
C LEU A 71 4.80 30.64 -0.98
N SER A 72 3.79 31.12 -1.69
CA SER A 72 3.78 32.50 -2.22
C SER A 72 3.77 33.59 -1.14
N ARG A 73 3.53 33.25 0.12
CA ARG A 73 3.33 34.19 1.25
C ARG A 73 4.43 34.11 2.31
N LEU A 74 5.47 33.30 2.10
CA LEU A 74 6.43 32.95 3.13
C LEU A 74 7.80 33.60 2.94
N GLY A 75 8.52 33.85 4.03
CA GLY A 75 9.95 34.17 4.02
C GLY A 75 10.83 32.93 3.81
N ALA A 76 12.11 33.13 3.47
CA ALA A 76 13.04 32.08 3.04
C ALA A 76 13.15 30.90 4.01
N THR A 77 13.32 31.13 5.30
CA THR A 77 13.48 30.06 6.32
C THR A 77 12.23 29.20 6.45
N THR A 78 11.05 29.82 6.36
CA THR A 78 9.77 29.12 6.45
C THR A 78 9.49 28.33 5.17
N THR A 79 9.94 28.85 4.01
CA THR A 79 9.80 28.21 2.70
C THR A 79 10.48 26.84 2.67
N SER A 80 11.74 26.71 3.13
CA SER A 80 12.44 25.42 3.16
C SER A 80 11.69 24.38 4.01
N ASN A 81 11.16 24.77 5.18
CA ASN A 81 10.33 23.89 6.00
C ASN A 81 9.05 23.42 5.28
N VAL A 82 8.43 24.30 4.49
CA VAL A 82 7.23 23.98 3.72
C VAL A 82 7.57 23.04 2.56
N LEU A 83 8.69 23.25 1.85
CA LEU A 83 9.20 22.35 0.83
C LEU A 83 9.42 20.93 1.41
N GLY A 84 10.00 20.83 2.60
CA GLY A 84 10.15 19.56 3.32
C GLY A 84 8.80 18.85 3.61
N LYS A 85 7.76 19.61 3.98
CA LYS A 85 6.40 19.07 4.17
C LYS A 85 5.78 18.58 2.86
N ILE A 86 5.92 19.35 1.78
CA ILE A 86 5.43 18.95 0.45
C ILE A 86 6.09 17.62 0.06
N ARG A 87 7.42 17.53 0.18
CA ARG A 87 8.17 16.29 -0.06
C ARG A 87 7.62 15.11 0.75
N GLN A 88 7.33 15.32 2.04
CA GLN A 88 6.78 14.29 2.92
C GLN A 88 5.40 13.79 2.44
N TYR A 89 4.51 14.69 2.05
CA TYR A 89 3.17 14.31 1.56
C TYR A 89 3.24 13.59 0.21
N VAL A 90 4.09 14.08 -0.71
CA VAL A 90 4.34 13.41 -2.00
C VAL A 90 4.91 12.01 -1.77
N HIS A 91 5.86 11.85 -0.84
CA HIS A 91 6.38 10.54 -0.45
C HIS A 91 5.31 9.63 0.14
N GLY A 92 4.35 10.17 0.88
CA GLY A 92 3.18 9.42 1.35
C GLY A 92 2.36 8.83 0.21
N VAL A 93 2.18 9.59 -0.88
CA VAL A 93 1.51 9.09 -2.11
C VAL A 93 2.34 8.02 -2.82
N GLU A 94 3.66 8.21 -2.92
CA GLU A 94 4.60 7.24 -3.49
C GLU A 94 4.57 5.91 -2.75
N VAL A 95 4.63 5.92 -1.41
CA VAL A 95 4.54 4.71 -0.57
C VAL A 95 3.22 3.97 -0.81
N ILE A 96 2.10 4.67 -0.97
CA ILE A 96 0.81 4.04 -1.27
C ILE A 96 0.85 3.38 -2.66
N ASN A 97 1.47 4.03 -3.66
CA ASN A 97 1.69 3.46 -4.98
C ASN A 97 2.50 2.16 -4.91
N ASP A 98 3.61 2.16 -4.16
CA ASP A 98 4.50 1.00 -4.02
C ASP A 98 3.82 -0.15 -3.27
N LEU A 99 3.04 0.15 -2.24
CA LEU A 99 2.22 -0.86 -1.56
C LEU A 99 1.21 -1.48 -2.53
N ASN A 100 0.56 -0.67 -3.38
CA ASN A 100 -0.39 -1.16 -4.36
C ASN A 100 0.28 -2.06 -5.41
N VAL A 101 1.47 -1.69 -5.89
CA VAL A 101 2.31 -2.52 -6.77
C VAL A 101 2.74 -3.81 -6.07
N SER A 102 3.12 -3.75 -4.80
CA SER A 102 3.52 -4.93 -4.02
C SER A 102 2.37 -5.92 -3.84
N MET A 103 1.13 -5.44 -3.74
CA MET A 103 -0.06 -6.28 -3.56
C MET A 103 -0.60 -6.85 -4.88
N PHE A 104 -0.57 -6.07 -5.95
CA PHE A 104 -1.26 -6.39 -7.21
C PHE A 104 -0.29 -6.51 -8.41
N GLY A 105 1.01 -6.37 -8.19
CA GLY A 105 2.02 -6.34 -9.26
C GLY A 105 1.97 -5.03 -10.06
N GLU A 106 2.59 -5.02 -11.24
CA GLU A 106 2.65 -3.83 -12.10
C GLU A 106 1.27 -3.30 -12.54
N VAL A 107 0.27 -4.16 -12.59
CA VAL A 107 -1.13 -3.76 -12.90
C VAL A 107 -1.69 -2.84 -11.80
N GLY A 108 -1.18 -2.96 -10.57
CA GLY A 108 -1.54 -2.11 -9.44
C GLY A 108 -0.85 -0.74 -9.44
N ARG A 109 0.02 -0.44 -10.41
CA ARG A 109 0.72 0.85 -10.47
C ARG A 109 -0.24 2.00 -10.79
N LEU A 110 -0.42 2.89 -9.83
CA LEU A 110 -1.34 4.04 -9.94
C LEU A 110 -0.65 5.25 -10.59
N TYR A 111 0.65 5.43 -10.31
CA TYR A 111 1.45 6.55 -10.79
C TYR A 111 2.76 6.04 -11.40
N GLN A 112 3.22 6.74 -12.43
CA GLN A 112 4.56 6.52 -12.98
C GLN A 112 5.62 7.04 -12.01
N GLN A 113 6.72 6.32 -11.81
CA GLN A 113 7.82 6.74 -10.90
C GLN A 113 8.38 8.10 -11.30
N SER A 114 8.47 8.37 -12.60
CA SER A 114 8.95 9.65 -13.13
C SER A 114 8.15 10.87 -12.66
N MET A 115 6.89 10.71 -12.23
CA MET A 115 6.11 11.83 -11.68
C MET A 115 6.67 12.26 -10.31
N PHE A 116 7.03 11.29 -9.46
CA PHE A 116 7.64 11.55 -8.15
C PHE A 116 9.05 12.12 -8.31
N ASP A 117 9.88 11.51 -9.17
CA ASP A 117 11.25 11.96 -9.46
C ASP A 117 11.27 13.41 -9.95
N ASN A 118 10.33 13.78 -10.83
CA ASN A 118 10.20 15.14 -11.31
C ASN A 118 9.86 16.12 -10.19
N ILE A 119 8.89 15.80 -9.33
CA ILE A 119 8.52 16.66 -8.20
C ILE A 119 9.71 16.84 -7.25
N TYR A 120 10.42 15.77 -6.92
CA TYR A 120 11.60 15.86 -6.06
C TYR A 120 12.70 16.73 -6.67
N THR A 121 12.94 16.58 -7.97
CA THR A 121 13.91 17.41 -8.70
C THR A 121 13.54 18.91 -8.64
N VAL A 122 12.25 19.23 -8.83
CA VAL A 122 11.75 20.62 -8.74
C VAL A 122 11.87 21.16 -7.31
N ILE A 123 11.56 20.36 -6.28
CA ILE A 123 11.74 20.75 -4.87
C ILE A 123 13.21 21.05 -4.58
N ASP A 124 14.13 20.17 -5.01
CA ASP A 124 15.57 20.33 -4.78
C ASP A 124 16.12 21.58 -5.49
N ALA A 125 15.69 21.81 -6.74
CA ALA A 125 16.07 23.02 -7.48
C ALA A 125 15.52 24.30 -6.83
N TYR A 126 14.32 24.26 -6.29
CA TYR A 126 13.73 25.38 -5.56
C TYR A 126 14.55 25.69 -4.29
N ASP A 127 14.84 24.67 -3.47
CA ASP A 127 15.59 24.82 -2.21
C ASP A 127 17.03 25.31 -2.48
N ALA A 128 17.67 24.84 -3.54
CA ALA A 128 19.00 25.28 -3.98
C ALA A 128 19.00 26.78 -4.38
N LYS A 129 18.01 27.24 -5.15
CA LYS A 129 17.86 28.64 -5.50
C LYS A 129 17.59 29.52 -4.28
N LEU A 130 16.74 29.03 -3.36
CA LEU A 130 16.42 29.72 -2.12
C LEU A 130 17.67 29.88 -1.25
N SER A 131 18.46 28.83 -1.10
CA SER A 131 19.69 28.82 -0.31
C SER A 131 20.78 29.71 -0.87
N SER A 132 20.81 29.90 -2.21
CA SER A 132 21.74 30.79 -2.91
C SER A 132 21.24 32.26 -3.04
N GLY A 133 20.08 32.60 -2.46
CA GLY A 133 19.48 33.91 -2.52
C GLY A 133 18.97 34.33 -3.91
N GLN A 134 18.75 33.38 -4.80
CA GLN A 134 18.22 33.60 -6.14
C GLN A 134 16.70 33.84 -6.13
N LYS A 135 16.17 34.41 -7.21
CA LYS A 135 14.72 34.56 -7.38
C LYS A 135 14.08 33.17 -7.59
N VAL A 136 12.98 32.90 -6.88
CA VAL A 136 12.31 31.60 -6.85
C VAL A 136 10.90 31.60 -7.47
N ASN A 137 10.47 32.71 -8.09
CA ASN A 137 9.13 32.79 -8.65
C ASN A 137 8.85 31.73 -9.72
N ASP A 138 9.83 31.46 -10.60
CA ASP A 138 9.71 30.44 -11.64
C ASP A 138 9.65 29.04 -11.03
N SER A 139 10.44 28.77 -9.97
CA SER A 139 10.43 27.50 -9.25
C SER A 139 9.12 27.27 -8.49
N LEU A 140 8.48 28.34 -8.00
CA LEU A 140 7.15 28.24 -7.40
C LEU A 140 6.10 27.84 -8.44
N ALA A 141 6.14 28.49 -9.61
CA ALA A 141 5.21 28.17 -10.70
C ALA A 141 5.38 26.71 -11.18
N GLU A 142 6.64 26.28 -11.35
CA GLU A 142 6.98 24.92 -11.76
C GLU A 142 6.53 23.89 -10.71
N LEU A 143 6.82 24.12 -9.42
CA LEU A 143 6.37 23.24 -8.34
C LEU A 143 4.85 23.14 -8.28
N THR A 144 4.16 24.27 -8.42
CA THR A 144 2.70 24.30 -8.45
C THR A 144 2.16 23.45 -9.61
N ALA A 145 2.74 23.55 -10.79
CA ALA A 145 2.31 22.80 -11.98
C ALA A 145 2.50 21.28 -11.79
N VAL A 146 3.67 20.84 -11.29
CA VAL A 146 3.94 19.41 -11.11
C VAL A 146 3.10 18.79 -9.98
N VAL A 147 2.86 19.54 -8.88
CA VAL A 147 1.97 19.08 -7.79
C VAL A 147 0.51 19.01 -8.29
N GLN A 148 0.06 19.98 -9.09
CA GLN A 148 -1.28 19.95 -9.68
C GLN A 148 -1.45 18.75 -10.63
N THR A 149 -0.45 18.43 -11.44
CA THR A 149 -0.47 17.25 -12.32
C THR A 149 -0.64 15.95 -11.52
N LEU A 150 0.02 15.83 -10.36
CA LEU A 150 -0.14 14.67 -9.48
C LEU A 150 -1.55 14.63 -8.85
N ASP A 151 -2.10 15.78 -8.45
CA ASP A 151 -3.45 15.91 -7.89
C ASP A 151 -4.54 15.55 -8.92
N ASP A 152 -4.40 16.01 -10.16
CA ASP A 152 -5.29 15.66 -11.26
C ASP A 152 -5.29 14.15 -11.51
N ARG A 153 -4.10 13.52 -11.52
CA ARG A 153 -4.00 12.06 -11.64
C ARG A 153 -4.65 11.35 -10.45
N THR A 154 -4.46 11.85 -9.24
CA THR A 154 -5.10 11.32 -8.02
C THR A 154 -6.63 11.37 -8.15
N SER A 155 -7.16 12.48 -8.64
CA SER A 155 -8.60 12.67 -8.86
C SER A 155 -9.17 11.69 -9.89
N GLN A 156 -8.42 11.40 -10.98
CA GLN A 156 -8.78 10.38 -11.96
C GLN A 156 -8.84 8.98 -11.34
N ILE A 157 -7.79 8.57 -10.62
CA ILE A 157 -7.72 7.24 -9.95
C ILE A 157 -8.92 7.05 -9.01
N ILE A 158 -9.24 8.07 -8.22
CA ILE A 158 -10.37 8.01 -7.27
C ILE A 158 -11.71 7.96 -8.00
N GLY A 159 -11.85 8.67 -9.12
CA GLY A 159 -13.05 8.67 -9.95
C GLY A 159 -13.27 7.33 -10.67
N GLU A 160 -12.23 6.71 -11.18
CA GLU A 160 -12.28 5.40 -11.84
C GLU A 160 -12.67 4.26 -10.88
N SER A 161 -12.28 4.36 -9.59
CA SER A 161 -12.62 3.36 -8.57
C SER A 161 -14.06 3.47 -8.04
N GLY A 162 -14.79 4.53 -8.38
CA GLY A 162 -16.17 4.79 -7.90
C GLY A 162 -17.26 4.45 -8.92
N SER A 163 -16.90 3.97 -10.12
CA SER A 163 -17.80 3.57 -11.20
C SER A 163 -17.83 2.05 -11.38
#